data_7cc9513f7558153acd78c496bf53c754
#
_entry.id   7cc9513f7558153acd78c496bf53c754
#
_cell.length_a   1.000
_cell.length_b   1.000
_cell.length_c   1.000
_cell.angle_alpha   90.00
_cell.angle_beta   90.00
_cell.angle_gamma   90.00
#
_symmetry.space_group_name_H-M   'P 1'
#
loop_
_entity.id
_entity.type
_entity.pdbx_description
1 polymer ?
#
loop_
_entity_poly.entity_id
_entity_poly.type
_entity_poly.pdbx_seq_one_letter_code
_entity_poly.pdbx_strand_id
1 'polypeptide(L)'
;MKRFLHDNPLGAVFILATLCLLPVMFLRDFSPDNELKYLSIADEAIDNGQFFAFTNHGAPYADKPPLYLWIVMLGRILFGNSCMPFLALFSLIPAYLIIWAADDWLRKSAGLLQKPMERAGAALMLLTCFLFLGCSIFVRMDMLMCLFIILALRSFWMMHSGIGSFKKQSLLLPIWIFLAVFTKGPVGLLMPPITIICFLLIVRKGRTIGKYLGWKTWGIIAGLCLLWFAGVYADGGKSYLSDLLFHQTFGRAVNSFHHKAPIYYYFITIWYSIAPWCLLLAGALIASLSNKEKSRSELETFFLTGIVATFVMLTAFSGKLAIYMLPIYPLMAYLFIFIKDRFGWRSWMKWSLAVPMVLLAIVGIAGALALTIFKEYYIVKNMTSSYPFATSPLIVIGLIILAAGSIYSLILTFRSDWEKPVIAQGVTILLFAFTVSFLMPKINDYAGFGNFAIMIPDGAEVVAVNIRSAENMDVYLGRTVKDYGKDLEGFQKDLDEGKITAEYLITDSNRFRKVKGIEEYVSSMPHKSCGTYWLVALKKEQ
;
A
#
# COMPACT_ATOMS: atom_id res chain seq x y z
N MET A 1 3.42 -30.11 13.01
CA MET A 1 3.05 -29.21 11.90
C MET A 1 1.62 -29.45 11.38
N LYS A 2 1.22 -30.66 10.90
CA LYS A 2 -0.16 -30.93 10.41
C LYS A 2 -1.25 -30.60 11.43
N ARG A 3 -1.07 -30.95 12.71
CA ARG A 3 -2.02 -30.65 13.79
C ARG A 3 -2.16 -29.14 14.04
N PHE A 4 -1.04 -28.39 14.06
CA PHE A 4 -1.03 -26.94 14.21
C PHE A 4 -1.75 -26.23 13.04
N LEU A 5 -1.52 -26.66 11.79
CA LEU A 5 -2.24 -26.15 10.60
C LEU A 5 -3.74 -26.41 10.67
N HIS A 6 -4.14 -27.55 11.27
CA HIS A 6 -5.55 -27.89 11.45
C HIS A 6 -6.20 -27.05 12.54
N ASP A 7 -5.52 -26.87 13.67
CA ASP A 7 -6.07 -26.19 14.84
C ASP A 7 -6.02 -24.66 14.73
N ASN A 8 -5.02 -24.11 14.01
CA ASN A 8 -4.84 -22.65 13.81
C ASN A 8 -4.43 -22.30 12.38
N PRO A 9 -5.34 -22.42 11.39
CA PRO A 9 -5.00 -22.22 9.98
C PRO A 9 -4.55 -20.79 9.66
N LEU A 10 -5.14 -19.76 10.29
CA LEU A 10 -4.71 -18.38 10.10
C LEU A 10 -3.33 -18.12 10.69
N GLY A 11 -3.05 -18.64 11.89
CA GLY A 11 -1.73 -18.55 12.50
C GLY A 11 -0.64 -19.16 11.62
N ALA A 12 -0.92 -20.29 10.98
CA ALA A 12 0.01 -20.92 10.06
C ALA A 12 0.27 -20.06 8.81
N VAL A 13 -0.77 -19.44 8.23
CA VAL A 13 -0.64 -18.51 7.09
C VAL A 13 0.17 -17.27 7.51
N PHE A 14 -0.09 -16.71 8.69
CA PHE A 14 0.60 -15.52 9.17
C PHE A 14 2.08 -15.78 9.45
N ILE A 15 2.40 -16.93 10.07
CA ILE A 15 3.80 -17.34 10.28
C ILE A 15 4.52 -17.52 8.94
N LEU A 16 3.92 -18.26 7.99
CA LEU A 16 4.50 -18.46 6.66
C LEU A 16 4.74 -17.11 5.97
N ALA A 17 3.72 -16.25 5.94
CA ALA A 17 3.82 -14.93 5.31
C ALA A 17 4.89 -14.06 5.98
N THR A 18 4.96 -14.05 7.31
CA THR A 18 5.99 -13.31 8.05
C THR A 18 7.38 -13.81 7.66
N LEU A 19 7.61 -15.13 7.68
CA LEU A 19 8.91 -15.70 7.28
C LEU A 19 9.29 -15.35 5.84
N CYS A 20 8.31 -15.39 4.91
CA CYS A 20 8.57 -15.04 3.52
C CYS A 20 8.80 -13.55 3.29
N LEU A 21 8.17 -12.67 4.07
CA LEU A 21 8.28 -11.22 3.91
C LEU A 21 9.36 -10.59 4.80
N LEU A 22 9.87 -11.32 5.79
CA LEU A 22 10.91 -10.83 6.70
C LEU A 22 12.12 -10.27 5.95
N PRO A 23 12.71 -10.97 4.93
CA PRO A 23 13.89 -10.46 4.26
C PRO A 23 13.65 -9.11 3.59
N VAL A 24 12.50 -8.89 2.94
CA VAL A 24 12.22 -7.59 2.30
C VAL A 24 12.07 -6.47 3.34
N MET A 25 11.55 -6.75 4.55
CA MET A 25 11.42 -5.77 5.61
C MET A 25 12.78 -5.32 6.19
N PHE A 26 13.80 -6.17 6.13
CA PHE A 26 15.15 -5.86 6.63
C PHE A 26 16.10 -5.36 5.55
N LEU A 27 15.93 -5.81 4.31
CA LEU A 27 16.90 -5.58 3.24
C LEU A 27 16.51 -4.43 2.30
N ARG A 28 15.24 -4.01 2.31
CA ARG A 28 14.74 -2.92 1.48
C ARG A 28 15.11 -1.56 2.09
N ASP A 29 15.45 -0.61 1.25
CA ASP A 29 15.58 0.79 1.62
C ASP A 29 14.23 1.52 1.58
N PHE A 30 14.14 2.69 2.21
CA PHE A 30 12.98 3.55 2.15
C PHE A 30 12.82 4.17 0.75
N SER A 31 11.58 4.20 0.26
CA SER A 31 11.30 4.89 -1.00
C SER A 31 11.41 6.41 -0.83
N PRO A 32 12.09 7.13 -1.75
CA PRO A 32 12.36 8.55 -1.62
C PRO A 32 11.11 9.44 -1.47
N ASP A 33 10.08 9.18 -2.27
CA ASP A 33 8.93 10.08 -2.41
C ASP A 33 7.95 10.08 -1.23
N ASN A 34 7.78 8.92 -0.57
CA ASN A 34 6.74 8.78 0.44
C ASN A 34 7.29 8.38 1.80
N GLU A 35 8.10 7.33 1.84
CA GLU A 35 8.58 6.77 3.11
C GLU A 35 9.61 7.69 3.76
N LEU A 36 10.64 8.12 3.00
CA LEU A 36 11.63 9.07 3.51
C LEU A 36 10.99 10.40 3.90
N LYS A 37 10.01 10.88 3.14
CA LYS A 37 9.26 12.08 3.50
C LYS A 37 8.61 11.99 4.88
N TYR A 38 8.05 10.82 5.23
CA TYR A 38 7.47 10.67 6.58
C TYR A 38 8.54 10.62 7.67
N LEU A 39 9.72 10.09 7.36
CA LEU A 39 10.85 10.09 8.29
C LEU A 39 11.39 11.52 8.48
N SER A 40 11.61 12.28 7.40
CA SER A 40 12.03 13.69 7.47
C SER A 40 11.06 14.53 8.30
N ILE A 41 9.74 14.41 8.07
CA ILE A 41 8.72 15.08 8.88
C ILE A 41 8.78 14.65 10.35
N ALA A 42 9.00 13.36 10.60
CA ALA A 42 9.08 12.85 11.97
C ALA A 42 10.34 13.35 12.70
N ASP A 43 11.48 13.41 12.03
CA ASP A 43 12.73 13.93 12.59
C ASP A 43 12.57 15.42 12.93
N GLU A 44 12.07 16.23 11.99
CA GLU A 44 11.80 17.65 12.22
C GLU A 44 10.79 17.87 13.36
N ALA A 45 9.75 17.01 13.46
CA ALA A 45 8.77 17.08 14.53
C ALA A 45 9.35 16.70 15.90
N ILE A 46 10.28 15.74 15.96
CA ILE A 46 10.98 15.36 17.19
C ILE A 46 11.87 16.51 17.65
N ASP A 47 12.63 17.09 16.74
CA ASP A 47 13.57 18.19 17.04
C ASP A 47 12.84 19.45 17.51
N ASN A 48 11.67 19.75 16.92
CA ASN A 48 10.86 20.92 17.26
C ASN A 48 9.85 20.68 18.40
N GLY A 49 9.70 19.45 18.90
CA GLY A 49 8.72 19.10 19.92
C GLY A 49 7.27 19.20 19.45
N GLN A 50 7.00 19.01 18.17
CA GLN A 50 5.68 19.10 17.54
C GLN A 50 4.98 17.73 17.49
N PHE A 51 3.71 17.67 17.92
CA PHE A 51 2.95 16.42 17.95
C PHE A 51 1.67 16.44 17.10
N PHE A 52 1.14 17.61 16.79
CA PHE A 52 -0.12 17.76 16.06
C PHE A 52 0.00 18.64 14.80
N ALA A 53 0.93 19.58 14.79
CA ALA A 53 1.17 20.49 13.67
C ALA A 53 2.58 20.27 13.12
N PHE A 54 2.66 19.48 12.07
CA PHE A 54 3.92 19.05 11.48
C PHE A 54 4.44 20.05 10.44
N THR A 55 5.76 20.07 10.27
CA THR A 55 6.43 20.77 9.19
C THR A 55 7.21 19.77 8.32
N ASN A 56 7.56 20.20 7.11
CA ASN A 56 8.44 19.47 6.21
C ASN A 56 9.40 20.46 5.57
N HIS A 57 10.66 20.39 5.93
CA HIS A 57 11.70 21.36 5.55
C HIS A 57 11.30 22.82 5.90
N GLY A 58 10.79 23.02 7.11
CA GLY A 58 10.33 24.31 7.62
C GLY A 58 8.97 24.79 7.11
N ALA A 59 8.38 24.15 6.10
CA ALA A 59 7.06 24.50 5.59
C ALA A 59 5.93 23.72 6.30
N PRO A 60 4.79 24.35 6.62
CA PRO A 60 3.66 23.65 7.25
C PRO A 60 3.19 22.43 6.43
N TYR A 61 3.04 21.29 7.09
CA TYR A 61 2.59 20.04 6.48
C TYR A 61 1.25 19.58 7.05
N ALA A 62 0.17 20.25 6.68
CA ALA A 62 -1.19 19.93 7.11
C ALA A 62 -1.87 18.82 6.27
N ASP A 63 -1.10 18.05 5.49
CA ASP A 63 -1.61 17.08 4.52
C ASP A 63 -2.12 15.78 5.15
N LYS A 64 -1.56 15.38 6.27
CA LYS A 64 -1.89 14.11 6.93
C LYS A 64 -2.22 14.29 8.41
N PRO A 65 -3.20 13.49 8.91
CA PRO A 65 -3.49 13.41 10.35
C PRO A 65 -2.34 12.78 11.13
N PRO A 66 -2.24 13.02 12.45
CA PRO A 66 -1.04 12.69 13.23
C PRO A 66 -0.80 11.21 13.52
N LEU A 67 -1.83 10.35 13.57
CA LEU A 67 -1.69 8.99 14.09
C LEU A 67 -0.53 8.21 13.47
N TYR A 68 -0.40 8.24 12.15
CA TYR A 68 0.66 7.49 11.48
C TYR A 68 2.03 8.14 11.67
N LEU A 69 2.10 9.47 11.70
CA LEU A 69 3.35 10.20 11.97
C LEU A 69 3.85 9.93 13.40
N TRP A 70 2.97 9.80 14.40
CA TRP A 70 3.37 9.37 15.74
C TRP A 70 4.02 7.98 15.76
N ILE A 71 3.52 7.05 14.93
CA ILE A 71 4.14 5.72 14.77
C ILE A 71 5.53 5.86 14.17
N VAL A 72 5.69 6.73 13.17
CA VAL A 72 7.00 6.98 12.54
C VAL A 72 7.96 7.64 13.54
N MET A 73 7.52 8.65 14.27
CA MET A 73 8.32 9.29 15.35
C MET A 73 8.77 8.25 16.39
N LEU A 74 7.86 7.38 16.84
CA LEU A 74 8.21 6.30 17.77
C LEU A 74 9.29 5.37 17.19
N GLY A 75 9.15 4.99 15.92
CA GLY A 75 10.14 4.19 15.23
C GLY A 75 11.51 4.86 15.14
N ARG A 76 11.52 6.17 14.85
CA ARG A 76 12.75 6.98 14.80
C ARG A 76 13.43 7.09 16.16
N ILE A 77 12.66 7.35 17.21
CA ILE A 77 13.18 7.44 18.59
C ILE A 77 13.78 6.10 19.05
N LEU A 78 13.12 4.97 18.73
CA LEU A 78 13.56 3.66 19.23
C LEU A 78 14.69 3.03 18.40
N PHE A 79 14.71 3.24 17.09
CA PHE A 79 15.56 2.50 16.16
C PHE A 79 16.38 3.38 15.20
N GLY A 80 16.23 4.70 15.24
CA GLY A 80 16.92 5.62 14.33
C GLY A 80 16.72 5.26 12.86
N ASN A 81 17.81 5.19 12.08
CA ASN A 81 17.77 4.82 10.66
C ASN A 81 17.40 3.35 10.41
N SER A 82 17.49 2.48 11.41
CA SER A 82 17.13 1.05 11.32
C SER A 82 15.64 0.78 11.63
N CYS A 83 14.76 1.79 11.58
CA CYS A 83 13.36 1.67 11.96
C CYS A 83 12.47 0.96 10.91
N MET A 84 12.97 0.63 9.73
CA MET A 84 12.20 0.01 8.65
C MET A 84 11.40 -1.23 9.08
N PRO A 85 12.01 -2.27 9.71
CA PRO A 85 11.27 -3.47 10.11
C PRO A 85 10.17 -3.16 11.11
N PHE A 86 10.42 -2.25 12.07
CA PHE A 86 9.43 -1.82 13.04
C PHE A 86 8.25 -1.13 12.35
N LEU A 87 8.51 -0.19 11.45
CA LEU A 87 7.46 0.55 10.74
C LEU A 87 6.64 -0.36 9.80
N ALA A 88 7.29 -1.32 9.15
CA ALA A 88 6.63 -2.30 8.30
C ALA A 88 5.64 -3.19 9.09
N LEU A 89 5.87 -3.45 10.39
CA LEU A 89 4.90 -4.15 11.24
C LEU A 89 3.57 -3.40 11.36
N PHE A 90 3.57 -2.06 11.30
CA PHE A 90 2.34 -1.25 11.31
C PHE A 90 1.59 -1.26 9.98
N SER A 91 2.09 -1.98 8.98
CA SER A 91 1.37 -2.37 7.78
C SER A 91 1.02 -3.87 7.80
N LEU A 92 1.94 -4.73 8.22
CA LEU A 92 1.75 -6.19 8.22
C LEU A 92 0.75 -6.67 9.28
N ILE A 93 0.85 -6.17 10.51
CA ILE A 93 -0.10 -6.54 11.58
C ILE A 93 -1.54 -6.10 11.23
N PRO A 94 -1.80 -4.86 10.77
CA PRO A 94 -3.12 -4.49 10.27
C PRO A 94 -3.63 -5.39 9.14
N ALA A 95 -2.77 -5.82 8.19
CA ALA A 95 -3.17 -6.78 7.16
C ALA A 95 -3.66 -8.11 7.74
N TYR A 96 -2.94 -8.66 8.73
CA TYR A 96 -3.36 -9.87 9.43
C TYR A 96 -4.65 -9.68 10.24
N LEU A 97 -4.80 -8.54 10.90
CA LEU A 97 -6.02 -8.22 11.64
C LEU A 97 -7.24 -8.03 10.73
N ILE A 98 -7.06 -7.50 9.51
CA ILE A 98 -8.12 -7.43 8.48
C ILE A 98 -8.56 -8.84 8.10
N ILE A 99 -7.62 -9.74 7.79
CA ILE A 99 -7.89 -11.12 7.43
C ILE A 99 -8.61 -11.85 8.57
N TRP A 100 -8.09 -11.71 9.80
CA TRP A 100 -8.71 -12.29 10.99
C TRP A 100 -10.12 -11.75 11.24
N ALA A 101 -10.32 -10.44 11.11
CA ALA A 101 -11.63 -9.81 11.32
C ALA A 101 -12.65 -10.27 10.29
N ALA A 102 -12.27 -10.42 9.02
CA ALA A 102 -13.13 -10.90 7.96
C ALA A 102 -13.47 -12.40 8.11
N ASP A 103 -12.49 -13.25 8.47
CA ASP A 103 -12.69 -14.66 8.78
C ASP A 103 -13.67 -14.84 9.96
N ASP A 104 -13.43 -14.16 11.09
CA ASP A 104 -14.29 -14.20 12.26
C ASP A 104 -15.71 -13.67 11.96
N TRP A 105 -15.79 -12.64 11.13
CA TRP A 105 -17.07 -12.07 10.69
C TRP A 105 -17.91 -13.06 9.92
N LEU A 106 -17.36 -13.70 8.86
CA LEU A 106 -18.11 -14.70 8.09
C LEU A 106 -18.47 -15.92 8.91
N ARG A 107 -17.58 -16.41 9.74
CA ARG A 107 -17.85 -17.58 10.60
C ARG A 107 -19.00 -17.32 11.57
N LYS A 108 -19.00 -16.19 12.24
CA LYS A 108 -20.02 -15.86 13.25
C LYS A 108 -21.36 -15.44 12.66
N SER A 109 -21.33 -14.77 11.50
CA SER A 109 -22.55 -14.18 10.94
C SER A 109 -23.21 -15.01 9.84
N ALA A 110 -22.46 -15.85 9.14
CA ALA A 110 -22.95 -16.64 8.01
C ALA A 110 -22.71 -18.14 8.16
N GLY A 111 -21.96 -18.58 9.17
CA GLY A 111 -21.60 -19.99 9.32
C GLY A 111 -20.66 -20.52 8.23
N LEU A 112 -20.02 -19.62 7.45
CA LEU A 112 -19.08 -19.96 6.38
C LEU A 112 -17.66 -20.16 6.93
N LEU A 113 -16.73 -20.66 6.10
CA LEU A 113 -15.32 -20.88 6.47
C LEU A 113 -15.13 -21.78 7.69
N GLN A 114 -15.88 -22.88 7.76
CA GLN A 114 -15.78 -23.81 8.89
C GLN A 114 -14.57 -24.74 8.78
N LYS A 115 -14.10 -25.03 7.55
CA LYS A 115 -12.95 -25.91 7.33
C LYS A 115 -11.62 -25.13 7.39
N PRO A 116 -10.58 -25.71 8.03
CA PRO A 116 -9.26 -25.08 8.12
C PRO A 116 -8.67 -24.67 6.77
N MET A 117 -8.84 -25.51 5.73
CA MET A 117 -8.33 -25.24 4.38
C MET A 117 -9.04 -24.06 3.71
N GLU A 118 -10.36 -23.93 3.90
CA GLU A 118 -11.14 -22.80 3.38
C GLU A 118 -10.65 -21.47 4.00
N ARG A 119 -10.37 -21.46 5.31
CA ARG A 119 -9.83 -20.30 6.02
C ARG A 119 -8.45 -19.92 5.53
N ALA A 120 -7.55 -20.89 5.37
CA ALA A 120 -6.21 -20.67 4.83
C ALA A 120 -6.27 -20.16 3.38
N GLY A 121 -7.14 -20.74 2.54
CA GLY A 121 -7.36 -20.31 1.16
C GLY A 121 -7.86 -18.87 1.06
N ALA A 122 -8.90 -18.51 1.82
CA ALA A 122 -9.43 -17.14 1.85
C ALA A 122 -8.38 -16.12 2.35
N ALA A 123 -7.62 -16.47 3.40
CA ALA A 123 -6.55 -15.65 3.93
C ALA A 123 -5.44 -15.41 2.90
N LEU A 124 -4.95 -16.46 2.24
CA LEU A 124 -3.92 -16.35 1.22
C LEU A 124 -4.42 -15.61 -0.02
N MET A 125 -5.67 -15.82 -0.44
CA MET A 125 -6.26 -15.10 -1.56
C MET A 125 -6.24 -13.58 -1.32
N LEU A 126 -6.68 -13.12 -0.15
CA LEU A 126 -6.61 -11.68 0.17
C LEU A 126 -5.17 -11.20 0.31
N LEU A 127 -4.34 -11.90 1.08
CA LEU A 127 -2.96 -11.50 1.36
C LEU A 127 -2.13 -11.37 0.08
N THR A 128 -2.35 -12.25 -0.91
CA THR A 128 -1.58 -12.29 -2.15
C THR A 128 -2.25 -11.55 -3.32
N CYS A 129 -3.30 -10.76 -3.08
CA CYS A 129 -3.67 -9.69 -4.00
C CYS A 129 -2.50 -8.71 -4.13
N PHE A 130 -2.06 -8.42 -5.36
CA PHE A 130 -0.81 -7.69 -5.61
C PHE A 130 -0.67 -6.40 -4.80
N LEU A 131 -1.68 -5.53 -4.84
CA LEU A 131 -1.60 -4.26 -4.11
C LEU A 131 -1.78 -4.44 -2.60
N PHE A 132 -2.57 -5.42 -2.14
CA PHE A 132 -2.71 -5.71 -0.72
C PHE A 132 -1.40 -6.25 -0.14
N LEU A 133 -0.73 -7.17 -0.84
CA LEU A 133 0.58 -7.68 -0.45
C LEU A 133 1.62 -6.56 -0.41
N GLY A 134 1.71 -5.73 -1.47
CA GLY A 134 2.59 -4.57 -1.48
C GLY A 134 2.33 -3.64 -0.30
N CYS A 135 1.07 -3.26 -0.06
CA CYS A 135 0.71 -2.39 1.08
C CYS A 135 0.97 -3.02 2.44
N SER A 136 1.07 -4.34 2.55
CA SER A 136 1.37 -5.02 3.83
C SER A 136 2.83 -4.91 4.26
N ILE A 137 3.74 -4.51 3.36
CA ILE A 137 5.18 -4.39 3.64
C ILE A 137 5.73 -2.97 3.48
N PHE A 138 5.02 -2.08 2.78
CA PHE A 138 5.44 -0.68 2.66
C PHE A 138 5.09 0.14 3.91
N VAL A 139 5.93 1.11 4.23
CA VAL A 139 5.72 2.06 5.34
C VAL A 139 4.67 3.09 4.92
N ARG A 140 3.40 2.69 5.06
CA ARG A 140 2.25 3.48 4.61
C ARG A 140 1.06 3.35 5.55
N MET A 141 0.34 4.44 5.72
CA MET A 141 -0.84 4.52 6.58
C MET A 141 -2.08 3.80 6.04
N ASP A 142 -2.04 3.36 4.77
CA ASP A 142 -3.22 2.85 4.06
C ASP A 142 -3.78 1.56 4.65
N MET A 143 -2.90 0.64 5.06
CA MET A 143 -3.31 -0.63 5.65
C MET A 143 -3.98 -0.43 7.02
N LEU A 144 -3.46 0.50 7.82
CA LEU A 144 -4.03 0.84 9.13
C LEU A 144 -5.41 1.50 8.98
N MET A 145 -5.57 2.44 8.03
CA MET A 145 -6.88 3.01 7.69
C MET A 145 -7.86 1.93 7.22
N CYS A 146 -7.42 1.02 6.36
CA CYS A 146 -8.23 -0.10 5.88
C CYS A 146 -8.74 -0.97 7.03
N LEU A 147 -7.87 -1.30 7.99
CA LEU A 147 -8.25 -2.04 9.20
C LEU A 147 -9.39 -1.35 9.95
N PHE A 148 -9.27 -0.06 10.22
CA PHE A 148 -10.29 0.67 10.97
C PHE A 148 -11.61 0.76 10.20
N ILE A 149 -11.58 0.89 8.87
CA ILE A 149 -12.78 0.84 8.03
C ILE A 149 -13.46 -0.52 8.14
N ILE A 150 -12.71 -1.62 8.00
CA ILE A 150 -13.28 -2.98 8.11
C ILE A 150 -13.86 -3.24 9.52
N LEU A 151 -13.18 -2.77 10.57
CA LEU A 151 -13.69 -2.88 11.94
C LEU A 151 -14.97 -2.04 12.16
N ALA A 152 -15.07 -0.85 11.54
CA ALA A 152 -16.29 -0.04 11.58
C ALA A 152 -17.47 -0.76 10.89
N LEU A 153 -17.26 -1.28 9.67
CA LEU A 153 -18.28 -2.05 8.95
C LEU A 153 -18.70 -3.31 9.71
N ARG A 154 -17.76 -4.03 10.29
CA ARG A 154 -18.03 -5.18 11.14
C ARG A 154 -18.82 -4.80 12.40
N SER A 155 -18.47 -3.69 13.07
CA SER A 155 -19.19 -3.21 14.25
C SER A 155 -20.65 -2.86 13.93
N PHE A 156 -20.90 -2.20 12.78
CA PHE A 156 -22.27 -1.98 12.30
C PHE A 156 -23.01 -3.30 12.09
N TRP A 157 -22.36 -4.25 11.38
CA TRP A 157 -23.01 -5.54 11.11
C TRP A 157 -23.37 -6.30 12.39
N MET A 158 -22.49 -6.33 13.39
CA MET A 158 -22.75 -6.98 14.67
C MET A 158 -23.97 -6.39 15.37
N MET A 159 -24.16 -5.06 15.31
CA MET A 159 -25.36 -4.41 15.82
C MET A 159 -26.61 -4.73 15.01
N HIS A 160 -26.48 -4.78 13.69
CA HIS A 160 -27.58 -5.02 12.75
C HIS A 160 -28.11 -6.45 12.88
N SER A 161 -27.22 -7.42 12.96
CA SER A 161 -27.55 -8.84 13.09
C SER A 161 -27.86 -9.31 14.51
N GLY A 162 -27.72 -8.44 15.51
CA GLY A 162 -27.93 -8.79 16.92
C GLY A 162 -26.86 -9.71 17.51
N ILE A 163 -25.69 -9.81 16.88
CA ILE A 163 -24.58 -10.65 17.34
C ILE A 163 -23.74 -9.88 18.36
N GLY A 164 -23.76 -10.35 19.61
CA GLY A 164 -23.01 -9.72 20.71
C GLY A 164 -23.68 -8.47 21.29
N SER A 165 -22.89 -7.62 21.98
CA SER A 165 -23.43 -6.48 22.72
C SER A 165 -23.63 -5.27 21.81
N PHE A 166 -24.86 -4.83 21.61
CA PHE A 166 -25.19 -3.60 20.89
C PHE A 166 -24.50 -2.37 21.53
N LYS A 167 -24.53 -2.26 22.88
CA LYS A 167 -23.91 -1.15 23.62
C LYS A 167 -22.41 -1.03 23.32
N LYS A 168 -21.68 -2.16 23.31
CA LYS A 168 -20.26 -2.21 22.97
C LYS A 168 -20.00 -1.76 21.52
N GLN A 169 -20.75 -2.32 20.57
CA GLN A 169 -20.54 -2.02 19.15
C GLN A 169 -20.94 -0.57 18.80
N SER A 170 -21.97 -0.02 19.46
CA SER A 170 -22.38 1.38 19.26
C SER A 170 -21.37 2.42 19.80
N LEU A 171 -20.43 1.98 20.67
CA LEU A 171 -19.28 2.78 21.07
C LEU A 171 -18.09 2.59 20.13
N LEU A 172 -17.86 1.35 19.70
CA LEU A 172 -16.72 1.01 18.83
C LEU A 172 -16.87 1.57 17.41
N LEU A 173 -18.08 1.60 16.84
CA LEU A 173 -18.31 2.11 15.49
C LEU A 173 -17.76 3.53 15.28
N PRO A 174 -18.15 4.55 16.08
CA PRO A 174 -17.60 5.90 15.92
C PRO A 174 -16.11 5.99 16.20
N ILE A 175 -15.58 5.18 17.13
CA ILE A 175 -14.13 5.14 17.43
C ILE A 175 -13.36 4.64 16.20
N TRP A 176 -13.81 3.56 15.55
CA TRP A 176 -13.17 3.05 14.36
C TRP A 176 -13.24 4.03 13.18
N ILE A 177 -14.39 4.70 12.99
CA ILE A 177 -14.53 5.76 11.98
C ILE A 177 -13.55 6.90 12.27
N PHE A 178 -13.47 7.37 13.51
CA PHE A 178 -12.53 8.42 13.91
C PHE A 178 -11.08 7.98 13.68
N LEU A 179 -10.69 6.78 14.08
CA LEU A 179 -9.32 6.28 13.89
C LEU A 179 -8.96 6.15 12.40
N ALA A 180 -9.92 5.80 11.54
CA ALA A 180 -9.70 5.79 10.10
C ALA A 180 -9.46 7.21 9.55
N VAL A 181 -10.22 8.20 10.02
CA VAL A 181 -10.00 9.63 9.70
C VAL A 181 -8.65 10.09 10.23
N PHE A 182 -8.36 9.80 11.49
CA PHE A 182 -7.15 10.20 12.19
C PHE A 182 -5.87 9.53 11.66
N THR A 183 -6.04 8.48 10.84
CA THR A 183 -4.94 7.83 10.10
C THR A 183 -4.66 8.51 8.76
N LYS A 184 -5.70 8.79 7.95
CA LYS A 184 -5.48 9.26 6.56
C LYS A 184 -6.46 10.33 6.09
N GLY A 185 -7.54 10.62 6.81
CA GLY A 185 -8.50 11.69 6.47
C GLY A 185 -9.78 11.19 5.81
N PRO A 186 -10.36 11.93 4.82
CA PRO A 186 -11.78 11.86 4.44
C PRO A 186 -12.31 10.50 4.02
N VAL A 187 -11.52 9.65 3.37
CA VAL A 187 -11.96 8.30 2.94
C VAL A 187 -12.42 7.47 4.15
N GLY A 188 -11.70 7.58 5.28
CA GLY A 188 -12.05 6.91 6.53
C GLY A 188 -13.40 7.37 7.10
N LEU A 189 -13.74 8.66 6.93
CA LEU A 189 -15.02 9.22 7.36
C LEU A 189 -16.18 8.80 6.46
N LEU A 190 -15.96 8.76 5.14
CA LEU A 190 -17.04 8.64 4.17
C LEU A 190 -17.44 7.19 3.88
N MET A 191 -16.46 6.29 3.78
CA MET A 191 -16.73 4.93 3.34
C MET A 191 -17.69 4.15 4.27
N PRO A 192 -17.48 4.08 5.61
CA PRO A 192 -18.38 3.32 6.46
C PRO A 192 -19.82 3.88 6.48
N PRO A 193 -20.07 5.20 6.69
CA PRO A 193 -21.43 5.73 6.67
C PRO A 193 -22.13 5.57 5.32
N ILE A 194 -21.46 5.80 4.20
CA ILE A 194 -22.05 5.63 2.87
C ILE A 194 -22.48 4.17 2.66
N THR A 195 -21.60 3.21 2.99
CA THR A 195 -21.91 1.79 2.90
C THR A 195 -23.12 1.42 3.76
N ILE A 196 -23.16 1.88 5.02
CA ILE A 196 -24.26 1.62 5.97
C ILE A 196 -25.57 2.21 5.46
N ILE A 197 -25.57 3.47 5.01
CA ILE A 197 -26.77 4.16 4.50
C ILE A 197 -27.29 3.43 3.25
N CYS A 198 -26.43 3.20 2.25
CA CYS A 198 -26.81 2.52 1.02
C CYS A 198 -27.37 1.12 1.31
N PHE A 199 -26.74 0.35 2.17
CA PHE A 199 -27.22 -0.96 2.57
C PHE A 199 -28.61 -0.91 3.20
N LEU A 200 -28.81 -0.04 4.21
CA LEU A 200 -30.10 0.08 4.90
C LEU A 200 -31.23 0.53 3.97
N LEU A 201 -30.93 1.37 2.97
CA LEU A 201 -31.89 1.75 1.94
C LEU A 201 -32.22 0.56 1.02
N ILE A 202 -31.23 -0.22 0.59
CA ILE A 202 -31.42 -1.41 -0.27
C ILE A 202 -32.28 -2.46 0.43
N VAL A 203 -32.05 -2.73 1.71
CA VAL A 203 -32.86 -3.70 2.48
C VAL A 203 -34.14 -3.09 3.06
N ARG A 204 -34.53 -1.89 2.63
CA ARG A 204 -35.74 -1.17 3.06
C ARG A 204 -35.83 -0.89 4.57
N LYS A 205 -34.69 -0.82 5.24
CA LYS A 205 -34.56 -0.50 6.68
C LYS A 205 -34.07 0.94 6.92
N GLY A 206 -34.27 1.87 5.96
CA GLY A 206 -33.76 3.26 6.03
C GLY A 206 -34.16 4.02 7.29
N ARG A 207 -35.36 3.72 7.86
CA ARG A 207 -35.80 4.33 9.13
C ARG A 207 -34.88 4.02 10.32
N THR A 208 -34.02 3.00 10.21
CA THR A 208 -33.08 2.60 11.26
C THR A 208 -31.71 3.27 11.16
N ILE A 209 -31.46 4.13 10.15
CA ILE A 209 -30.18 4.83 9.98
C ILE A 209 -29.80 5.56 11.26
N GLY A 210 -30.72 6.31 11.88
CA GLY A 210 -30.47 7.06 13.11
C GLY A 210 -30.11 6.19 14.32
N LYS A 211 -30.47 4.90 14.31
CA LYS A 211 -30.08 3.95 15.36
C LYS A 211 -28.57 3.67 15.36
N TYR A 212 -27.92 3.69 14.19
CA TYR A 212 -26.50 3.38 14.00
C TYR A 212 -25.65 4.64 13.79
N LEU A 213 -26.14 5.55 12.96
CA LEU A 213 -25.48 6.82 12.58
C LEU A 213 -26.21 8.03 13.16
N GLY A 214 -26.77 7.89 14.35
CA GLY A 214 -27.48 8.96 15.03
C GLY A 214 -26.57 9.86 15.85
N TRP A 215 -27.20 10.67 16.72
CA TRP A 215 -26.54 11.70 17.54
C TRP A 215 -25.34 11.16 18.34
N LYS A 216 -25.46 9.97 18.94
CA LYS A 216 -24.37 9.35 19.72
C LYS A 216 -23.13 9.11 18.85
N THR A 217 -23.29 8.57 17.64
CA THR A 217 -22.18 8.26 16.74
C THR A 217 -21.47 9.54 16.29
N TRP A 218 -22.23 10.52 15.80
CA TRP A 218 -21.65 11.78 15.36
C TRP A 218 -21.11 12.63 16.50
N GLY A 219 -21.75 12.59 17.67
CA GLY A 219 -21.26 13.30 18.87
C GLY A 219 -19.91 12.76 19.35
N ILE A 220 -19.68 11.43 19.32
CA ILE A 220 -18.40 10.86 19.68
C ILE A 220 -17.33 11.24 18.63
N ILE A 221 -17.64 11.12 17.33
CA ILE A 221 -16.70 11.51 16.27
C ILE A 221 -16.34 13.00 16.40
N ALA A 222 -17.34 13.86 16.56
CA ALA A 222 -17.13 15.30 16.72
C ALA A 222 -16.30 15.63 17.97
N GLY A 223 -16.57 14.99 19.10
CA GLY A 223 -15.80 15.19 20.32
C GLY A 223 -14.33 14.79 20.16
N LEU A 224 -14.05 13.66 19.51
CA LEU A 224 -12.68 13.22 19.23
C LEU A 224 -11.98 14.13 18.20
N CYS A 225 -12.70 14.62 17.17
CA CYS A 225 -12.18 15.60 16.24
C CYS A 225 -11.88 16.95 16.94
N LEU A 226 -12.73 17.40 17.84
CA LEU A 226 -12.49 18.62 18.61
C LEU A 226 -11.24 18.50 19.49
N LEU A 227 -11.03 17.36 20.14
CA LEU A 227 -9.79 17.10 20.89
C LEU A 227 -8.56 17.16 19.99
N TRP A 228 -8.63 16.55 18.80
CA TRP A 228 -7.55 16.63 17.82
C TRP A 228 -7.29 18.07 17.37
N PHE A 229 -8.34 18.81 16.99
CA PHE A 229 -8.21 20.20 16.53
C PHE A 229 -7.73 21.14 17.64
N ALA A 230 -8.08 20.87 18.89
CA ALA A 230 -7.52 21.60 20.04
C ALA A 230 -6.00 21.36 20.14
N GLY A 231 -5.52 20.12 19.97
CA GLY A 231 -4.10 19.81 19.90
C GLY A 231 -3.41 20.51 18.74
N VAL A 232 -4.00 20.49 17.54
CA VAL A 232 -3.48 21.21 16.36
C VAL A 232 -3.40 22.72 16.60
N TYR A 233 -4.42 23.31 17.24
CA TYR A 233 -4.43 24.74 17.57
C TYR A 233 -3.36 25.11 18.60
N ALA A 234 -3.18 24.27 19.60
CA ALA A 234 -2.16 24.49 20.64
C ALA A 234 -0.72 24.41 20.08
N ASP A 235 -0.49 23.51 19.11
CA ASP A 235 0.83 23.22 18.54
C ASP A 235 1.16 24.14 17.34
N GLY A 236 0.20 24.36 16.41
CA GLY A 236 0.41 25.07 15.14
C GLY A 236 -0.37 26.37 14.98
N GLY A 237 -1.20 26.74 15.96
CA GLY A 237 -2.00 27.95 15.95
C GLY A 237 -3.14 27.97 14.93
N LYS A 238 -3.75 29.17 14.78
CA LYS A 238 -4.93 29.37 13.92
C LYS A 238 -4.63 29.14 12.44
N SER A 239 -3.44 29.52 11.98
CA SER A 239 -3.06 29.42 10.56
C SER A 239 -3.01 27.97 10.11
N TYR A 240 -2.31 27.11 10.85
CA TYR A 240 -2.21 25.68 10.56
C TYR A 240 -3.56 24.97 10.62
N LEU A 241 -4.38 25.27 11.64
CA LEU A 241 -5.73 24.69 11.74
C LEU A 241 -6.62 25.10 10.57
N SER A 242 -6.52 26.36 10.12
CA SER A 242 -7.25 26.84 8.94
C SER A 242 -6.83 26.12 7.66
N ASP A 243 -5.51 25.91 7.46
CA ASP A 243 -4.98 25.17 6.32
C ASP A 243 -5.46 23.72 6.32
N LEU A 244 -5.39 23.03 7.46
CA LEU A 244 -5.87 21.66 7.63
C LEU A 244 -7.36 21.52 7.27
N LEU A 245 -8.22 22.42 7.77
CA LEU A 245 -9.67 22.32 7.60
C LEU A 245 -10.14 22.73 6.20
N PHE A 246 -9.65 23.86 5.70
CA PHE A 246 -10.19 24.46 4.47
C PHE A 246 -9.37 24.10 3.23
N HIS A 247 -8.07 24.27 3.28
CA HIS A 247 -7.25 24.05 2.09
C HIS A 247 -7.04 22.56 1.81
N GLN A 248 -6.65 21.78 2.81
CA GLN A 248 -6.34 20.36 2.62
C GLN A 248 -7.59 19.46 2.58
N THR A 249 -8.66 19.82 3.26
CA THR A 249 -9.87 18.97 3.30
C THR A 249 -10.86 19.34 2.20
N PHE A 250 -11.33 20.60 2.15
CA PHE A 250 -12.32 21.05 1.16
C PHE A 250 -11.69 21.30 -0.22
N GLY A 251 -10.54 21.96 -0.28
CA GLY A 251 -9.86 22.27 -1.55
C GLY A 251 -9.54 21.02 -2.36
N ARG A 252 -9.06 19.97 -1.71
CA ARG A 252 -8.76 18.69 -2.38
C ARG A 252 -9.98 17.86 -2.77
N ALA A 253 -11.06 17.95 -2.05
CA ALA A 253 -12.30 17.24 -2.39
C ALA A 253 -12.87 17.75 -3.72
N VAL A 254 -12.80 19.06 -3.95
CA VAL A 254 -13.36 19.73 -5.14
C VAL A 254 -12.32 19.78 -6.29
N ASN A 255 -11.10 20.20 -6.00
CA ASN A 255 -10.01 20.32 -6.97
C ASN A 255 -8.74 19.67 -6.43
N SER A 256 -8.50 18.41 -6.77
CA SER A 256 -7.23 17.77 -6.45
C SER A 256 -6.08 18.49 -7.15
N PHE A 257 -5.11 18.98 -6.38
CA PHE A 257 -3.89 19.60 -6.91
C PHE A 257 -2.96 18.58 -7.59
N HIS A 258 -3.01 17.33 -7.11
CA HIS A 258 -2.17 16.23 -7.59
C HIS A 258 -3.03 15.00 -7.89
N HIS A 259 -2.54 14.11 -8.77
CA HIS A 259 -3.17 12.82 -9.10
C HIS A 259 -4.55 12.92 -9.77
N LYS A 260 -4.81 13.96 -10.55
CA LYS A 260 -6.03 14.01 -11.40
C LYS A 260 -5.99 12.83 -12.38
N ALA A 261 -7.06 12.03 -12.40
CA ALA A 261 -7.17 10.89 -13.30
C ALA A 261 -8.61 10.77 -13.84
N PRO A 262 -8.77 10.18 -15.04
CA PRO A 262 -10.09 10.06 -15.68
C PRO A 262 -11.02 9.15 -14.88
N ILE A 263 -12.33 9.24 -15.17
CA ILE A 263 -13.38 8.50 -14.47
C ILE A 263 -13.18 6.98 -14.55
N TYR A 264 -12.62 6.48 -15.63
CA TYR A 264 -12.36 5.06 -15.85
C TYR A 264 -11.09 4.53 -15.15
N TYR A 265 -10.34 5.35 -14.43
CA TYR A 265 -9.08 5.00 -13.79
C TYR A 265 -9.17 3.72 -12.94
N TYR A 266 -10.19 3.60 -12.08
CA TYR A 266 -10.36 2.44 -11.21
C TYR A 266 -10.80 1.19 -11.96
N PHE A 267 -11.50 1.31 -13.10
CA PHE A 267 -11.86 0.18 -13.96
C PHE A 267 -10.62 -0.49 -14.60
N ILE A 268 -9.55 0.28 -14.79
CA ILE A 268 -8.28 -0.24 -15.30
C ILE A 268 -7.42 -0.77 -14.14
N THR A 269 -7.27 0.03 -13.08
CA THR A 269 -6.30 -0.26 -12.04
C THR A 269 -6.70 -1.44 -11.14
N ILE A 270 -7.98 -1.75 -11.04
CA ILE A 270 -8.45 -2.87 -10.22
C ILE A 270 -7.90 -4.22 -10.69
N TRP A 271 -7.69 -4.41 -11.99
CA TRP A 271 -7.24 -5.68 -12.55
C TRP A 271 -5.86 -6.10 -12.04
N TYR A 272 -4.89 -5.20 -12.09
CA TYR A 272 -3.57 -5.52 -11.55
C TYR A 272 -3.54 -5.47 -10.02
N SER A 273 -4.39 -4.64 -9.40
CA SER A 273 -4.41 -4.47 -7.94
C SER A 273 -4.81 -5.74 -7.18
N ILE A 274 -5.76 -6.50 -7.73
CA ILE A 274 -6.23 -7.77 -7.14
C ILE A 274 -5.70 -9.00 -7.89
N ALA A 275 -4.73 -8.83 -8.81
CA ALA A 275 -4.06 -9.96 -9.46
C ALA A 275 -3.37 -10.86 -8.40
N PRO A 276 -3.30 -12.18 -8.64
CA PRO A 276 -3.79 -12.92 -9.81
C PRO A 276 -5.27 -13.32 -9.72
N TRP A 277 -5.98 -12.91 -8.70
CA TRP A 277 -7.37 -13.31 -8.41
C TRP A 277 -8.41 -12.48 -9.18
N CYS A 278 -7.98 -11.55 -10.04
CA CYS A 278 -8.81 -10.54 -10.67
C CYS A 278 -10.03 -11.10 -11.41
N LEU A 279 -9.85 -12.13 -12.24
CA LEU A 279 -10.97 -12.74 -12.98
C LEU A 279 -11.94 -13.47 -12.05
N LEU A 280 -11.42 -14.16 -11.04
CA LEU A 280 -12.24 -14.90 -10.07
C LEU A 280 -13.09 -13.94 -9.21
N LEU A 281 -12.47 -12.87 -8.70
CA LEU A 281 -13.16 -11.88 -7.85
C LEU A 281 -14.14 -11.02 -8.65
N ALA A 282 -13.79 -10.63 -9.88
CA ALA A 282 -14.70 -9.95 -10.78
C ALA A 282 -15.88 -10.84 -11.17
N GLY A 283 -15.63 -12.11 -11.48
CA GLY A 283 -16.67 -13.10 -11.74
C GLY A 283 -17.61 -13.29 -10.54
N ALA A 284 -17.08 -13.34 -9.32
CA ALA A 284 -17.87 -13.40 -8.11
C ALA A 284 -18.75 -12.15 -7.92
N LEU A 285 -18.22 -10.96 -8.19
CA LEU A 285 -18.98 -9.70 -8.16
C LEU A 285 -20.13 -9.73 -9.17
N ILE A 286 -19.87 -10.13 -10.42
CA ILE A 286 -20.88 -10.24 -11.47
C ILE A 286 -21.93 -11.29 -11.09
N ALA A 287 -21.53 -12.46 -10.58
CA ALA A 287 -22.44 -13.50 -10.14
C ALA A 287 -23.33 -13.07 -8.96
N SER A 288 -22.78 -12.23 -8.05
CA SER A 288 -23.58 -11.64 -6.98
C SER A 288 -24.59 -10.60 -7.49
N LEU A 289 -24.24 -9.84 -8.53
CA LEU A 289 -25.12 -8.82 -9.12
C LEU A 289 -26.26 -9.43 -9.96
N SER A 290 -25.96 -10.43 -10.79
CA SER A 290 -26.85 -10.91 -11.86
C SER A 290 -27.83 -11.99 -11.45
N ASN A 291 -27.72 -12.57 -10.24
CA ASN A 291 -28.45 -13.81 -9.95
C ASN A 291 -29.85 -13.60 -9.37
N LYS A 292 -30.87 -14.05 -10.14
CA LYS A 292 -32.26 -14.06 -9.76
C LYS A 292 -32.73 -15.42 -9.14
N GLU A 293 -31.95 -16.50 -9.30
CA GLU A 293 -32.40 -17.85 -8.97
C GLU A 293 -32.26 -18.24 -7.47
N LYS A 294 -31.27 -17.65 -6.77
CA LYS A 294 -31.09 -17.86 -5.33
C LYS A 294 -30.95 -16.51 -4.63
N SER A 295 -31.79 -16.26 -3.63
CA SER A 295 -31.77 -15.02 -2.87
C SER A 295 -30.41 -14.80 -2.19
N ARG A 296 -29.87 -13.61 -2.31
CA ARG A 296 -28.68 -13.18 -1.59
C ARG A 296 -28.97 -13.07 -0.10
N SER A 297 -28.03 -13.49 0.75
CA SER A 297 -28.12 -13.19 2.18
C SER A 297 -27.98 -11.67 2.43
N GLU A 298 -28.52 -11.20 3.56
CA GLU A 298 -28.32 -9.78 3.95
C GLU A 298 -26.83 -9.44 4.06
N LEU A 299 -25.99 -10.34 4.57
CA LEU A 299 -24.56 -10.14 4.70
C LEU A 299 -23.85 -10.05 3.34
N GLU A 300 -24.19 -10.92 2.40
CA GLU A 300 -23.69 -10.84 1.02
C GLU A 300 -24.08 -9.50 0.38
N THR A 301 -25.34 -9.08 0.59
CA THR A 301 -25.83 -7.77 0.11
C THR A 301 -25.04 -6.61 0.73
N PHE A 302 -24.66 -6.73 2.02
CA PHE A 302 -23.84 -5.72 2.68
C PHE A 302 -22.44 -5.63 2.10
N PHE A 303 -21.77 -6.77 1.85
CA PHE A 303 -20.46 -6.80 1.19
C PHE A 303 -20.51 -6.20 -0.21
N LEU A 304 -21.50 -6.62 -1.00
CA LEU A 304 -21.72 -6.08 -2.35
C LEU A 304 -21.95 -4.56 -2.33
N THR A 305 -22.78 -4.09 -1.39
CA THR A 305 -23.03 -2.65 -1.23
C THR A 305 -21.76 -1.90 -0.86
N GLY A 306 -20.94 -2.44 0.04
CA GLY A 306 -19.65 -1.84 0.42
C GLY A 306 -18.70 -1.71 -0.76
N ILE A 307 -18.61 -2.73 -1.60
CA ILE A 307 -17.80 -2.72 -2.83
C ILE A 307 -18.31 -1.64 -3.80
N VAL A 308 -19.58 -1.71 -4.17
CA VAL A 308 -20.16 -0.81 -5.20
C VAL A 308 -20.21 0.64 -4.72
N ALA A 309 -20.69 0.90 -3.51
CA ALA A 309 -20.80 2.25 -2.96
C ALA A 309 -19.42 2.93 -2.84
N THR A 310 -18.41 2.17 -2.36
CA THR A 310 -17.04 2.70 -2.27
C THR A 310 -16.44 2.94 -3.65
N PHE A 311 -16.61 2.02 -4.58
CA PHE A 311 -16.11 2.18 -5.95
C PHE A 311 -16.72 3.41 -6.64
N VAL A 312 -18.03 3.60 -6.53
CA VAL A 312 -18.73 4.78 -7.07
C VAL A 312 -18.25 6.05 -6.38
N MET A 313 -18.17 6.06 -5.05
CA MET A 313 -17.69 7.20 -4.28
C MET A 313 -16.28 7.61 -4.71
N LEU A 314 -15.33 6.67 -4.79
CA LEU A 314 -13.96 6.96 -5.19
C LEU A 314 -13.86 7.43 -6.64
N THR A 315 -14.70 6.88 -7.52
CA THR A 315 -14.76 7.29 -8.94
C THR A 315 -15.24 8.73 -9.11
N ALA A 316 -16.10 9.22 -8.22
CA ALA A 316 -16.60 10.59 -8.23
C ALA A 316 -15.53 11.63 -7.84
N PHE A 317 -14.51 11.29 -7.07
CA PHE A 317 -13.43 12.21 -6.74
C PHE A 317 -12.46 12.41 -7.90
N SER A 318 -11.93 13.64 -8.05
CA SER A 318 -10.96 13.99 -9.11
C SER A 318 -9.58 13.37 -8.89
N GLY A 319 -9.11 13.34 -7.65
CA GLY A 319 -7.83 12.75 -7.28
C GLY A 319 -7.93 11.23 -7.06
N LYS A 320 -7.21 10.45 -7.86
CA LYS A 320 -7.30 8.99 -7.86
C LYS A 320 -5.93 8.34 -7.71
N LEU A 321 -5.85 7.35 -6.80
CA LEU A 321 -4.72 6.43 -6.67
C LEU A 321 -5.29 5.02 -6.48
N ALA A 322 -4.66 4.01 -7.08
CA ALA A 322 -5.11 2.61 -6.97
C ALA A 322 -5.22 2.14 -5.51
N ILE A 323 -4.35 2.64 -4.64
CA ILE A 323 -4.32 2.31 -3.22
C ILE A 323 -5.57 2.75 -2.45
N TYR A 324 -6.35 3.71 -2.96
CA TYR A 324 -7.60 4.13 -2.29
C TYR A 324 -8.67 3.05 -2.33
N MET A 325 -8.57 2.09 -3.26
CA MET A 325 -9.45 0.92 -3.32
C MET A 325 -9.10 -0.17 -2.29
N LEU A 326 -8.03 -0.03 -1.51
CA LEU A 326 -7.58 -1.07 -0.58
C LEU A 326 -8.70 -1.63 0.32
N PRO A 327 -9.63 -0.83 0.88
CA PRO A 327 -10.72 -1.35 1.70
C PRO A 327 -11.77 -2.20 0.94
N ILE A 328 -11.79 -2.14 -0.40
CA ILE A 328 -12.68 -2.97 -1.22
C ILE A 328 -12.18 -4.42 -1.31
N TYR A 329 -10.85 -4.64 -1.27
CA TYR A 329 -10.27 -5.98 -1.53
C TYR A 329 -10.67 -7.03 -0.50
N PRO A 330 -10.70 -6.77 0.83
CA PRO A 330 -11.26 -7.71 1.80
C PRO A 330 -12.71 -8.06 1.48
N LEU A 331 -13.52 -7.05 1.12
CA LEU A 331 -14.93 -7.30 0.78
C LEU A 331 -15.07 -8.16 -0.49
N MET A 332 -14.24 -7.94 -1.52
CA MET A 332 -14.24 -8.75 -2.75
C MET A 332 -13.78 -10.18 -2.49
N ALA A 333 -12.67 -10.37 -1.78
CA ALA A 333 -12.12 -11.68 -1.50
C ALA A 333 -13.13 -12.55 -0.71
N TYR A 334 -13.79 -11.96 0.27
CA TYR A 334 -14.77 -12.67 1.08
C TYR A 334 -16.16 -12.75 0.43
N LEU A 335 -16.51 -11.87 -0.51
CA LEU A 335 -17.70 -12.02 -1.37
C LEU A 335 -17.63 -13.30 -2.20
N PHE A 336 -16.45 -13.67 -2.71
CA PHE A 336 -16.25 -14.94 -3.41
C PHE A 336 -16.68 -16.15 -2.57
N ILE A 337 -16.47 -16.13 -1.25
CA ILE A 337 -16.85 -17.24 -0.36
C ILE A 337 -18.38 -17.46 -0.36
N PHE A 338 -19.19 -16.39 -0.36
CA PHE A 338 -20.65 -16.50 -0.49
C PHE A 338 -21.05 -17.10 -1.84
N ILE A 339 -20.39 -16.69 -2.91
CA ILE A 339 -20.69 -17.16 -4.27
C ILE A 339 -20.31 -18.65 -4.41
N LYS A 340 -19.14 -19.03 -3.88
CA LYS A 340 -18.70 -20.44 -3.86
C LYS A 340 -19.63 -21.32 -3.02
N ASP A 341 -20.05 -20.84 -1.86
CA ASP A 341 -20.99 -21.59 -1.00
C ASP A 341 -22.33 -21.80 -1.70
N ARG A 342 -22.86 -20.75 -2.35
CA ARG A 342 -24.18 -20.78 -3.02
C ARG A 342 -24.19 -21.65 -4.28
N PHE A 343 -23.13 -21.61 -5.09
CA PHE A 343 -23.08 -22.22 -6.41
C PHE A 343 -22.17 -23.44 -6.52
N GLY A 344 -21.37 -23.74 -5.50
CA GLY A 344 -20.29 -24.73 -5.56
C GLY A 344 -19.12 -24.28 -6.46
N TRP A 345 -18.18 -25.17 -6.67
CA TRP A 345 -16.99 -24.91 -7.49
C TRP A 345 -17.29 -25.11 -8.99
N ARG A 346 -17.84 -24.10 -9.66
CA ARG A 346 -18.34 -24.12 -11.04
C ARG A 346 -17.21 -23.98 -12.07
N SER A 347 -17.47 -24.43 -13.30
CA SER A 347 -16.53 -24.37 -14.42
C SER A 347 -16.03 -22.95 -14.71
N TRP A 348 -16.89 -21.94 -14.65
CA TRP A 348 -16.46 -20.56 -14.87
C TRP A 348 -15.46 -20.08 -13.81
N MET A 349 -15.60 -20.50 -12.55
CA MET A 349 -14.65 -20.17 -11.48
C MET A 349 -13.31 -20.85 -11.73
N LYS A 350 -13.34 -22.11 -12.19
CA LYS A 350 -12.13 -22.85 -12.56
C LYS A 350 -11.37 -22.14 -13.66
N TRP A 351 -12.05 -21.74 -14.73
CA TRP A 351 -11.40 -21.02 -15.83
C TRP A 351 -10.96 -19.62 -15.43
N SER A 352 -11.74 -18.90 -14.61
CA SER A 352 -11.32 -17.59 -14.07
C SER A 352 -10.05 -17.67 -13.20
N LEU A 353 -9.81 -18.80 -12.56
CA LEU A 353 -8.57 -19.06 -11.83
C LEU A 353 -7.46 -19.57 -12.77
N ALA A 354 -7.78 -20.47 -13.70
CA ALA A 354 -6.80 -21.10 -14.59
C ALA A 354 -6.10 -20.09 -15.51
N VAL A 355 -6.83 -19.12 -16.08
CA VAL A 355 -6.25 -18.15 -17.02
C VAL A 355 -5.11 -17.34 -16.40
N PRO A 356 -5.24 -16.71 -15.24
CA PRO A 356 -4.10 -16.05 -14.59
C PRO A 356 -2.94 -17.00 -14.25
N MET A 357 -3.23 -18.26 -13.88
CA MET A 357 -2.18 -19.25 -13.60
C MET A 357 -1.37 -19.60 -14.84
N VAL A 358 -2.05 -19.76 -15.98
CA VAL A 358 -1.37 -19.97 -17.28
C VAL A 358 -0.48 -18.76 -17.62
N LEU A 359 -0.99 -17.54 -17.44
CA LEU A 359 -0.21 -16.33 -17.72
C LEU A 359 1.03 -16.23 -16.82
N LEU A 360 0.90 -16.52 -15.53
CA LEU A 360 2.03 -16.53 -14.59
C LEU A 360 3.04 -17.63 -14.91
N ALA A 361 2.58 -18.81 -15.33
CA ALA A 361 3.46 -19.88 -15.78
C ALA A 361 4.25 -19.46 -17.03
N ILE A 362 3.58 -18.86 -18.02
CA ILE A 362 4.23 -18.34 -19.23
C ILE A 362 5.26 -17.26 -18.88
N VAL A 363 4.90 -16.30 -18.02
CA VAL A 363 5.82 -15.23 -17.57
C VAL A 363 7.04 -15.83 -16.86
N GLY A 364 6.83 -16.83 -15.99
CA GLY A 364 7.92 -17.51 -15.29
C GLY A 364 8.86 -18.25 -16.25
N ILE A 365 8.31 -19.04 -17.18
CA ILE A 365 9.10 -19.79 -18.16
C ILE A 365 9.81 -18.85 -19.14
N ALA A 366 9.07 -17.93 -19.76
CA ALA A 366 9.63 -17.01 -20.75
C ALA A 366 10.70 -16.09 -20.13
N GLY A 367 10.46 -15.59 -18.91
CA GLY A 367 11.43 -14.79 -18.18
C GLY A 367 12.70 -15.57 -17.83
N ALA A 368 12.58 -16.81 -17.35
CA ALA A 368 13.73 -17.65 -17.04
C ALA A 368 14.55 -17.97 -18.33
N LEU A 369 13.89 -18.30 -19.43
CA LEU A 369 14.55 -18.54 -20.72
C LEU A 369 15.21 -17.26 -21.26
N ALA A 370 14.54 -16.12 -21.16
CA ALA A 370 15.11 -14.84 -21.58
C ALA A 370 16.41 -14.52 -20.84
N LEU A 371 16.45 -14.71 -19.53
CA LEU A 371 17.61 -14.37 -18.69
C LEU A 371 18.73 -15.43 -18.74
N THR A 372 18.48 -16.64 -19.26
CA THR A 372 19.48 -17.71 -19.34
C THR A 372 19.94 -17.97 -20.78
N ILE A 373 19.02 -18.34 -21.65
CA ILE A 373 19.33 -18.77 -23.03
C ILE A 373 19.41 -17.55 -23.96
N PHE A 374 18.47 -16.59 -23.81
CA PHE A 374 18.34 -15.46 -24.75
C PHE A 374 18.97 -14.15 -24.18
N LYS A 375 19.92 -14.26 -23.25
CA LYS A 375 20.56 -13.10 -22.59
C LYS A 375 21.26 -12.13 -23.55
N GLU A 376 21.76 -12.61 -24.69
CA GLU A 376 22.44 -11.81 -25.73
C GLU A 376 21.46 -11.11 -26.69
N TYR A 377 20.17 -11.43 -26.62
CA TYR A 377 19.17 -10.77 -27.45
C TYR A 377 19.09 -9.27 -27.10
N TYR A 378 19.00 -8.40 -28.10
CA TYR A 378 19.09 -6.94 -27.97
C TYR A 378 18.21 -6.37 -26.86
N ILE A 379 16.93 -6.78 -26.78
CA ILE A 379 15.99 -6.30 -25.75
C ILE A 379 16.43 -6.73 -24.36
N VAL A 380 16.81 -7.99 -24.18
CA VAL A 380 17.25 -8.55 -22.89
C VAL A 380 18.56 -7.91 -22.47
N LYS A 381 19.52 -7.80 -23.39
CA LYS A 381 20.82 -7.17 -23.17
C LYS A 381 20.69 -5.71 -22.74
N ASN A 382 19.83 -4.93 -23.40
CA ASN A 382 19.57 -3.53 -23.01
C ASN A 382 18.91 -3.42 -21.62
N MET A 383 17.96 -4.31 -21.31
CA MET A 383 17.32 -4.34 -20.00
C MET A 383 18.33 -4.70 -18.90
N THR A 384 19.15 -5.73 -19.13
CA THR A 384 20.13 -6.20 -18.14
C THR A 384 21.32 -5.25 -17.98
N SER A 385 21.71 -4.52 -19.03
CA SER A 385 22.72 -3.45 -18.91
C SER A 385 22.22 -2.25 -18.12
N SER A 386 20.93 -1.92 -18.25
CA SER A 386 20.31 -0.83 -17.46
C SER A 386 20.06 -1.24 -15.99
N TYR A 387 19.80 -2.52 -15.76
CA TYR A 387 19.49 -3.08 -14.44
C TYR A 387 20.29 -4.38 -14.21
N PRO A 388 21.58 -4.30 -13.89
CA PRO A 388 22.46 -5.46 -13.76
C PRO A 388 21.98 -6.50 -12.75
N PHE A 389 21.23 -6.11 -11.72
CA PHE A 389 20.63 -7.06 -10.77
C PHE A 389 19.64 -8.04 -11.44
N ALA A 390 19.09 -7.70 -12.63
CA ALA A 390 18.20 -8.58 -13.38
C ALA A 390 18.88 -9.87 -13.85
N THR A 391 20.22 -9.89 -13.95
CA THR A 391 21.00 -11.10 -14.28
C THR A 391 21.21 -12.04 -13.10
N SER A 392 20.74 -11.69 -11.90
CA SER A 392 20.95 -12.49 -10.71
C SER A 392 20.29 -13.87 -10.82
N PRO A 393 20.97 -14.96 -10.45
CA PRO A 393 20.37 -16.29 -10.38
C PRO A 393 19.11 -16.36 -9.51
N LEU A 394 18.98 -15.48 -8.51
CA LEU A 394 17.79 -15.41 -7.65
C LEU A 394 16.52 -15.03 -8.41
N ILE A 395 16.62 -14.17 -9.45
CA ILE A 395 15.47 -13.86 -10.31
C ILE A 395 15.06 -15.10 -11.12
N VAL A 396 16.03 -15.81 -11.70
CA VAL A 396 15.77 -17.03 -12.47
C VAL A 396 15.13 -18.10 -11.58
N ILE A 397 15.66 -18.31 -10.36
CA ILE A 397 15.07 -19.22 -9.37
C ILE A 397 13.65 -18.80 -9.00
N GLY A 398 13.42 -17.52 -8.73
CA GLY A 398 12.08 -16.99 -8.45
C GLY A 398 11.10 -17.23 -9.60
N LEU A 399 11.51 -16.98 -10.84
CA LEU A 399 10.70 -17.22 -12.03
C LEU A 399 10.38 -18.71 -12.24
N ILE A 400 11.32 -19.61 -11.95
CA ILE A 400 11.09 -21.06 -11.96
C ILE A 400 10.09 -21.47 -10.88
N ILE A 401 10.22 -20.93 -9.67
CA ILE A 401 9.25 -21.14 -8.57
C ILE A 401 7.86 -20.67 -9.00
N LEU A 402 7.77 -19.48 -9.59
CA LEU A 402 6.51 -18.92 -10.10
C LEU A 402 5.90 -19.83 -11.16
N ALA A 403 6.68 -20.29 -12.13
CA ALA A 403 6.21 -21.18 -13.19
C ALA A 403 5.73 -22.53 -12.63
N ALA A 404 6.57 -23.21 -11.86
CA ALA A 404 6.26 -24.54 -11.33
C ALA A 404 5.04 -24.51 -10.38
N GLY A 405 4.97 -23.52 -9.50
CA GLY A 405 3.86 -23.36 -8.58
C GLY A 405 2.55 -22.98 -9.28
N SER A 406 2.60 -22.14 -10.33
CA SER A 406 1.43 -21.80 -11.13
C SER A 406 0.93 -22.99 -11.95
N ILE A 407 1.80 -23.82 -12.50
CA ILE A 407 1.44 -25.08 -13.17
C ILE A 407 0.80 -26.04 -12.16
N TYR A 408 1.37 -26.18 -10.97
CA TYR A 408 0.81 -27.03 -9.92
C TYR A 408 -0.57 -26.54 -9.49
N SER A 409 -0.74 -25.23 -9.26
CA SER A 409 -2.05 -24.62 -8.96
C SER A 409 -3.05 -24.86 -10.09
N LEU A 410 -2.64 -24.73 -11.37
CA LEU A 410 -3.47 -25.01 -12.53
C LEU A 410 -3.99 -26.47 -12.53
N ILE A 411 -3.11 -27.44 -12.27
CA ILE A 411 -3.50 -28.86 -12.18
C ILE A 411 -4.53 -29.07 -11.07
N LEU A 412 -4.29 -28.47 -9.89
CA LEU A 412 -5.22 -28.57 -8.74
C LEU A 412 -6.57 -27.92 -9.03
N THR A 413 -6.63 -26.88 -9.87
CA THR A 413 -7.89 -26.18 -10.22
C THR A 413 -8.93 -27.11 -10.82
N PHE A 414 -8.49 -28.13 -11.59
CA PHE A 414 -9.39 -29.08 -12.22
C PHE A 414 -9.52 -30.40 -11.46
N ARG A 415 -8.64 -30.69 -10.50
CA ARG A 415 -8.59 -31.95 -9.75
C ARG A 415 -9.07 -31.86 -8.30
N SER A 416 -9.30 -30.65 -7.78
CA SER A 416 -9.67 -30.45 -6.37
C SER A 416 -10.68 -29.31 -6.19
N ASP A 417 -11.10 -29.09 -4.96
CA ASP A 417 -11.92 -27.92 -4.62
C ASP A 417 -11.05 -26.66 -4.56
N TRP A 418 -11.68 -25.50 -4.52
CA TRP A 418 -11.11 -24.17 -4.73
C TRP A 418 -9.95 -23.81 -3.78
N GLU A 419 -9.97 -24.29 -2.54
CA GLU A 419 -8.99 -23.92 -1.53
C GLU A 419 -7.58 -24.41 -1.88
N LYS A 420 -7.45 -25.62 -2.46
CA LYS A 420 -6.14 -26.19 -2.74
C LYS A 420 -5.36 -25.42 -3.82
N PRO A 421 -5.94 -25.11 -5.01
CA PRO A 421 -5.24 -24.29 -5.99
C PRO A 421 -4.95 -22.86 -5.49
N VAL A 422 -5.85 -22.27 -4.70
CA VAL A 422 -5.63 -20.93 -4.14
C VAL A 422 -4.50 -20.95 -3.12
N ILE A 423 -4.42 -21.94 -2.24
CA ILE A 423 -3.30 -22.11 -1.31
C ILE A 423 -1.99 -22.32 -2.06
N ALA A 424 -1.98 -23.22 -3.06
CA ALA A 424 -0.79 -23.49 -3.85
C ALA A 424 -0.25 -22.22 -4.52
N GLN A 425 -1.12 -21.44 -5.15
CA GLN A 425 -0.73 -20.19 -5.79
C GLN A 425 -0.31 -19.11 -4.79
N GLY A 426 -1.04 -18.95 -3.68
CA GLY A 426 -0.69 -18.00 -2.63
C GLY A 426 0.68 -18.29 -2.02
N VAL A 427 0.97 -19.57 -1.72
CA VAL A 427 2.30 -20.00 -1.25
C VAL A 427 3.37 -19.75 -2.31
N THR A 428 3.08 -20.01 -3.58
CA THR A 428 4.01 -19.74 -4.70
C THR A 428 4.39 -18.26 -4.77
N ILE A 429 3.42 -17.34 -4.63
CA ILE A 429 3.67 -15.90 -4.63
C ILE A 429 4.54 -15.49 -3.43
N LEU A 430 4.27 -16.05 -2.23
CA LEU A 430 5.09 -15.77 -1.05
C LEU A 430 6.52 -16.29 -1.21
N LEU A 431 6.71 -17.50 -1.77
CA LEU A 431 8.04 -18.05 -2.04
C LEU A 431 8.80 -17.27 -3.13
N PHE A 432 8.09 -16.80 -4.16
CA PHE A 432 8.65 -15.89 -5.15
C PHE A 432 9.13 -14.59 -4.47
N ALA A 433 8.27 -13.96 -3.67
CA ALA A 433 8.61 -12.74 -2.93
C ALA A 433 9.80 -12.96 -1.99
N PHE A 434 9.84 -14.08 -1.27
CA PHE A 434 10.97 -14.47 -0.41
C PHE A 434 12.27 -14.55 -1.21
N THR A 435 12.27 -15.26 -2.35
CA THR A 435 13.47 -15.46 -3.16
C THR A 435 13.99 -14.13 -3.72
N VAL A 436 13.10 -13.30 -4.27
CA VAL A 436 13.47 -12.02 -4.88
C VAL A 436 13.87 -10.97 -3.84
N SER A 437 13.38 -11.08 -2.61
CA SER A 437 13.69 -10.11 -1.54
C SER A 437 15.19 -10.04 -1.18
N PHE A 438 15.96 -11.10 -1.42
CA PHE A 438 17.42 -11.08 -1.23
C PHE A 438 18.16 -10.24 -2.27
N LEU A 439 17.47 -9.73 -3.29
CA LEU A 439 18.03 -8.76 -4.24
C LEU A 439 17.85 -7.31 -3.80
N MET A 440 17.10 -7.07 -2.73
CA MET A 440 16.83 -5.70 -2.26
C MET A 440 18.09 -4.85 -2.09
N PRO A 441 19.21 -5.34 -1.53
CA PRO A 441 20.43 -4.54 -1.44
C PRO A 441 20.94 -3.99 -2.78
N LYS A 442 20.78 -4.76 -3.88
CA LYS A 442 21.14 -4.31 -5.23
C LYS A 442 20.06 -3.44 -5.88
N ILE A 443 18.80 -3.67 -5.53
CA ILE A 443 17.66 -2.85 -6.00
C ILE A 443 17.69 -1.49 -5.32
N ASN A 444 18.16 -1.39 -4.09
CA ASN A 444 18.27 -0.15 -3.32
C ASN A 444 19.15 0.89 -4.05
N ASP A 445 20.15 0.46 -4.84
CA ASP A 445 20.98 1.36 -5.65
C ASP A 445 20.15 2.16 -6.69
N TYR A 446 18.95 1.66 -7.03
CA TYR A 446 18.06 2.24 -8.04
C TYR A 446 16.76 2.81 -7.45
N ALA A 447 16.38 2.39 -6.26
CA ALA A 447 15.06 2.64 -5.69
C ALA A 447 15.08 3.36 -4.34
N GLY A 448 16.25 3.53 -3.73
CA GLY A 448 16.46 4.19 -2.44
C GLY A 448 17.63 5.17 -2.47
N PHE A 449 17.81 5.88 -1.38
CA PHE A 449 18.93 6.82 -1.23
C PHE A 449 20.02 6.32 -0.26
N GLY A 450 19.77 5.24 0.50
CA GLY A 450 20.67 4.80 1.56
C GLY A 450 22.08 4.47 1.07
N ASN A 451 22.19 3.61 0.04
CA ASN A 451 23.50 3.26 -0.53
C ASN A 451 24.20 4.46 -1.20
N PHE A 452 23.42 5.34 -1.82
CA PHE A 452 23.96 6.53 -2.45
C PHE A 452 24.45 7.56 -1.43
N ALA A 453 23.72 7.74 -0.32
CA ALA A 453 24.09 8.67 0.74
C ALA A 453 25.43 8.31 1.40
N ILE A 454 25.77 7.01 1.52
CA ILE A 454 27.07 6.55 2.05
C ILE A 454 28.26 7.01 1.18
N MET A 455 28.04 7.29 -0.10
CA MET A 455 29.10 7.76 -1.00
C MET A 455 29.42 9.24 -0.81
N ILE A 456 28.54 9.99 -0.17
CA ILE A 456 28.69 11.42 0.09
C ILE A 456 29.58 11.59 1.32
N PRO A 457 30.72 12.31 1.25
CA PRO A 457 31.60 12.50 2.40
C PRO A 457 30.89 13.19 3.57
N ASP A 458 31.23 12.79 4.77
CA ASP A 458 30.68 13.40 5.99
C ASP A 458 30.96 14.91 6.02
N GLY A 459 29.90 15.68 6.31
CA GLY A 459 30.02 17.16 6.37
C GLY A 459 30.03 17.85 5.01
N ALA A 460 30.19 17.18 3.87
CA ALA A 460 30.23 17.80 2.56
C ALA A 460 28.88 18.42 2.17
N GLU A 461 28.88 19.68 1.75
CA GLU A 461 27.70 20.35 1.22
C GLU A 461 27.32 19.79 -0.15
N VAL A 462 26.02 19.45 -0.32
CA VAL A 462 25.49 18.89 -1.56
C VAL A 462 24.34 19.71 -2.10
N VAL A 463 24.24 19.74 -3.43
CA VAL A 463 23.14 20.35 -4.17
C VAL A 463 22.57 19.32 -5.14
N ALA A 464 21.25 19.34 -5.34
CA ALA A 464 20.55 18.40 -6.21
C ALA A 464 20.03 19.07 -7.47
N VAL A 465 20.16 18.37 -8.60
CA VAL A 465 19.50 18.70 -9.87
C VAL A 465 18.95 17.41 -10.47
N ASN A 466 17.71 17.43 -10.95
CA ASN A 466 17.05 16.29 -11.60
C ASN A 466 16.89 15.03 -10.72
N ILE A 467 16.91 15.16 -9.41
CA ILE A 467 16.53 14.10 -8.48
C ILE A 467 15.15 14.42 -7.92
N ARG A 468 14.26 13.43 -7.94
CA ARG A 468 12.95 13.58 -7.33
C ARG A 468 13.04 13.38 -5.82
N SER A 469 12.51 14.36 -5.07
CA SER A 469 12.47 14.32 -3.61
C SER A 469 13.88 14.24 -2.98
N ALA A 470 14.85 14.93 -3.60
CA ALA A 470 16.24 14.98 -3.12
C ALA A 470 16.32 15.56 -1.71
N GLU A 471 15.41 16.48 -1.37
CA GLU A 471 15.31 17.09 -0.05
C GLU A 471 15.18 16.05 1.08
N ASN A 472 14.52 14.91 0.82
CA ASN A 472 14.34 13.83 1.81
C ASN A 472 15.64 13.01 2.07
N MET A 473 16.76 13.33 1.41
CA MET A 473 18.07 12.79 1.79
C MET A 473 18.55 13.31 3.15
N ASP A 474 17.96 14.38 3.67
CA ASP A 474 18.22 14.91 4.99
C ASP A 474 18.17 13.84 6.09
N VAL A 475 17.29 12.85 5.94
CA VAL A 475 17.17 11.67 6.84
C VAL A 475 18.49 10.91 7.00
N TYR A 476 19.29 10.82 5.92
CA TYR A 476 20.57 10.11 5.93
C TYR A 476 21.75 11.04 6.19
N LEU A 477 21.69 12.27 5.67
CA LEU A 477 22.79 13.23 5.72
C LEU A 477 22.79 14.08 6.99
N GLY A 478 21.66 14.12 7.73
CA GLY A 478 21.49 14.98 8.92
C GLY A 478 21.54 16.48 8.59
N ARG A 479 21.32 16.86 7.33
CA ARG A 479 21.35 18.24 6.85
C ARG A 479 20.48 18.40 5.61
N THR A 480 20.05 19.62 5.36
CA THR A 480 19.21 19.96 4.20
C THR A 480 19.98 19.87 2.89
N VAL A 481 19.32 19.40 1.84
CA VAL A 481 19.82 19.37 0.46
C VAL A 481 19.10 20.46 -0.33
N LYS A 482 19.85 21.40 -0.90
CA LYS A 482 19.27 22.42 -1.79
C LYS A 482 18.93 21.76 -3.12
N ASP A 483 17.64 21.76 -3.50
CA ASP A 483 17.14 21.13 -4.73
C ASP A 483 16.77 22.19 -5.76
N TYR A 484 17.40 22.14 -6.93
CA TYR A 484 17.09 22.95 -8.10
C TYR A 484 16.02 22.30 -9.01
N GLY A 485 15.50 21.12 -8.65
CA GLY A 485 14.53 20.39 -9.44
C GLY A 485 15.07 20.05 -10.83
N LYS A 486 14.51 20.66 -11.87
CA LYS A 486 14.94 20.46 -13.27
C LYS A 486 15.68 21.69 -13.85
N ASP A 487 15.95 22.67 -13.04
CA ASP A 487 16.58 23.94 -13.47
C ASP A 487 18.11 23.83 -13.45
N LEU A 488 18.67 23.21 -14.48
CA LEU A 488 20.11 23.09 -14.66
C LEU A 488 20.75 24.44 -14.96
N GLU A 489 20.06 25.30 -15.73
CA GLU A 489 20.61 26.64 -16.11
C GLU A 489 20.70 27.55 -14.88
N GLY A 490 19.64 27.57 -14.05
CA GLY A 490 19.65 28.30 -12.79
C GLY A 490 20.74 27.80 -11.82
N PHE A 491 20.93 26.47 -11.75
CA PHE A 491 22.03 25.89 -10.97
C PHE A 491 23.40 26.35 -11.48
N GLN A 492 23.65 26.26 -12.81
CA GLN A 492 24.93 26.67 -13.41
C GLN A 492 25.20 28.16 -13.18
N LYS A 493 24.18 29.01 -13.37
CA LYS A 493 24.29 30.45 -13.11
C LYS A 493 24.66 30.75 -11.66
N ASP A 494 23.98 30.11 -10.70
CA ASP A 494 24.29 30.33 -9.27
C ASP A 494 25.66 29.76 -8.88
N LEU A 495 26.13 28.72 -9.57
CA LEU A 495 27.49 28.19 -9.39
C LEU A 495 28.55 29.18 -9.92
N ASP A 496 28.34 29.71 -11.14
CA ASP A 496 29.25 30.68 -11.77
C ASP A 496 29.31 32.02 -11.01
N GLU A 497 28.18 32.43 -10.44
CA GLU A 497 28.08 33.63 -9.60
C GLU A 497 28.61 33.41 -8.17
N GLY A 498 29.10 32.21 -7.83
CA GLY A 498 29.65 31.88 -6.52
C GLY A 498 28.63 31.84 -5.38
N LYS A 499 27.33 31.72 -5.71
CA LYS A 499 26.22 31.61 -4.74
C LYS A 499 26.07 30.22 -4.14
N ILE A 500 26.72 29.22 -4.74
CA ILE A 500 26.72 27.84 -4.31
C ILE A 500 28.08 27.53 -3.71
N THR A 501 28.07 27.11 -2.44
CA THR A 501 29.27 26.66 -1.71
C THR A 501 29.42 25.14 -1.75
N ALA A 502 28.44 24.41 -2.27
CA ALA A 502 28.39 22.96 -2.32
C ALA A 502 29.64 22.36 -2.99
N GLU A 503 30.11 21.26 -2.43
CA GLU A 503 31.26 20.52 -2.93
C GLU A 503 30.85 19.50 -3.99
N TYR A 504 29.62 19.00 -3.88
CA TYR A 504 29.10 17.98 -4.77
C TYR A 504 27.74 18.34 -5.33
N LEU A 505 27.55 18.00 -6.61
CA LEU A 505 26.23 17.90 -7.26
C LEU A 505 25.76 16.46 -7.22
N ILE A 506 24.52 16.25 -6.82
CA ILE A 506 23.84 14.97 -6.95
C ILE A 506 22.78 15.04 -8.06
N THR A 507 22.73 14.02 -8.91
CA THR A 507 21.79 13.98 -10.04
C THR A 507 21.38 12.55 -10.40
N ASP A 508 20.28 12.38 -11.14
CA ASP A 508 19.77 11.10 -11.60
C ASP A 508 19.92 10.98 -13.13
N SER A 509 20.63 9.96 -13.58
CA SER A 509 20.82 9.63 -15.00
C SER A 509 19.64 8.91 -15.63
N ASN A 510 18.55 8.71 -14.90
CA ASN A 510 17.38 7.96 -15.37
C ASN A 510 16.81 8.60 -16.64
N ARG A 511 16.86 7.84 -17.77
CA ARG A 511 16.39 8.28 -19.08
C ARG A 511 14.94 8.76 -19.16
N PHE A 512 14.11 8.42 -18.18
CA PHE A 512 12.72 8.88 -18.11
C PHE A 512 12.56 10.28 -17.50
N ARG A 513 13.64 10.86 -16.95
CA ARG A 513 13.64 12.16 -16.27
C ARG A 513 14.74 13.07 -16.76
N LYS A 514 15.07 13.03 -18.06
CA LYS A 514 16.18 13.80 -18.62
C LYS A 514 15.95 15.30 -18.51
N VAL A 515 16.95 15.97 -17.96
CA VAL A 515 17.17 17.40 -18.13
C VAL A 515 18.16 17.55 -19.27
N LYS A 516 17.86 18.44 -20.23
CA LYS A 516 18.73 18.66 -21.40
C LYS A 516 20.10 19.15 -20.93
N GLY A 517 21.18 18.55 -21.43
CA GLY A 517 22.55 18.94 -21.10
C GLY A 517 23.14 18.32 -19.83
N ILE A 518 22.34 17.64 -18.97
CA ILE A 518 22.85 17.09 -17.70
C ILE A 518 23.91 16.00 -17.92
N GLU A 519 23.73 15.14 -18.93
CA GLU A 519 24.68 14.05 -19.22
C GLU A 519 26.03 14.60 -19.72
N GLU A 520 26.02 15.65 -20.55
CA GLU A 520 27.22 16.32 -21.03
C GLU A 520 27.95 17.03 -19.88
N TYR A 521 27.17 17.71 -19.03
CA TYR A 521 27.68 18.38 -17.84
C TYR A 521 28.40 17.41 -16.90
N VAL A 522 27.72 16.30 -16.55
CA VAL A 522 28.28 15.28 -15.65
C VAL A 522 29.52 14.61 -16.26
N SER A 523 29.47 14.27 -17.57
CA SER A 523 30.60 13.60 -18.25
C SER A 523 31.85 14.45 -18.32
N SER A 524 31.72 15.78 -18.20
CA SER A 524 32.84 16.73 -18.20
C SER A 524 33.57 16.84 -16.85
N MET A 525 33.01 16.23 -15.78
CA MET A 525 33.51 16.35 -14.41
C MET A 525 33.81 15.00 -13.77
N PRO A 526 34.70 14.96 -12.75
CA PRO A 526 34.87 13.74 -11.95
C PRO A 526 33.57 13.36 -11.27
N HIS A 527 33.12 12.12 -11.45
CA HIS A 527 31.88 11.62 -10.84
C HIS A 527 31.97 10.16 -10.41
N LYS A 528 31.15 9.80 -9.41
CA LYS A 528 30.92 8.43 -8.96
C LYS A 528 29.43 8.11 -9.17
N SER A 529 29.08 6.85 -9.38
CA SER A 529 27.70 6.43 -9.59
C SER A 529 27.26 5.31 -8.64
N CYS A 530 25.98 5.34 -8.25
CA CYS A 530 25.29 4.28 -7.56
C CYS A 530 23.94 4.08 -8.26
N GLY A 531 23.80 2.96 -8.99
CA GLY A 531 22.65 2.75 -9.84
C GLY A 531 22.48 3.85 -10.89
N THR A 532 21.39 4.60 -10.80
CA THR A 532 21.12 5.76 -11.67
C THR A 532 21.58 7.09 -11.07
N TYR A 533 21.98 7.13 -9.83
CA TYR A 533 22.40 8.34 -9.14
C TYR A 533 23.88 8.63 -9.38
N TRP A 534 24.20 9.88 -9.63
CA TRP A 534 25.57 10.37 -9.83
C TRP A 534 25.94 11.40 -8.78
N LEU A 535 27.12 11.22 -8.18
CA LEU A 535 27.79 12.18 -7.31
C LEU A 535 28.91 12.84 -8.10
N VAL A 536 28.76 14.11 -8.40
CA VAL A 536 29.69 14.91 -9.23
C VAL A 536 30.45 15.86 -8.34
N ALA A 537 31.79 15.87 -8.41
CA ALA A 537 32.62 16.81 -7.69
C ALA A 537 32.58 18.18 -8.40
N LEU A 538 32.09 19.23 -7.70
CA LEU A 538 32.03 20.62 -8.21
C LEU A 538 33.35 21.37 -8.00
N LYS A 539 34.09 21.02 -6.97
CA LYS A 539 35.45 21.54 -6.74
C LYS A 539 36.48 20.50 -7.17
N LYS A 540 37.51 20.90 -7.91
CA LYS A 540 38.66 20.02 -8.14
C LYS A 540 39.25 19.68 -6.78
N GLU A 541 39.41 18.40 -6.46
CA GLU A 541 40.27 17.98 -5.36
C GLU A 541 41.65 18.62 -5.62
N GLN A 542 42.07 19.49 -4.70
CA GLN A 542 43.40 20.10 -4.73
C GLN A 542 44.47 19.08 -4.38
#